data_ea2dbec661e9550463f6c1d99ace8cd1
#
_entry.id   ea2dbec661e9550463f6c1d99ace8cd1
#
_cell.length_a   1.000
_cell.length_b   1.000
_cell.length_c   1.000
_cell.angle_alpha   90.00
_cell.angle_beta   90.00
_cell.angle_gamma   90.00
#
_symmetry.space_group_name_H-M   'P 1'
#
loop_
_entity.id
_entity.type
_entity.pdbx_description
1 polymer ?
#
loop_
_entity_poly.entity_id
_entity_poly.type
_entity_poly.pdbx_seq_one_letter_code
_entity_poly.pdbx_strand_id
1 'polypeptide(L)'
;MFVFYSRRIFRVLVCLWVFSFLVFSQTVFGQTPTPSPLTEPNPTPTQKGKMPVIIIPGLLGSELVNKETNEVVWFDIGRSKNDDLRLPISPNLTANRDNLVPRDILRNIKYLRFLPETEIYQRAAASLEVPGDYKEGKWDAPPETGYQDTYYVFPYDWRLDNVANAHLLINRIDELKSKLKRPDLKFNIIAHSMGGLIARYAAMYGTADLASGTRRITPTWAGATRINKIFLVGTPNEGALSALNGLINGYAIGPKGINIPFVQDLTRFDMFTIPSLFQLLPHGGTIRAFDENLKPLKIDIYSPAVWEKYGWTAYTDEKFSKEFTAEEQKQARAYFRAALNRARRFHQALNANVNAKSAVAIYLVGSDCKPTLDGMVIRRDEKSRWRTLFSGDGFKRSNGTKVTDKELEALLYAKGDGVVTQRSFLTSSIPGARVQSNGFQLALPSRDVSFICDVHNRLLSNEQVQNKLFADLISK
;
A
#
# COMPACT_ATOMS: atom_id res chain seq x y z
N MET A 1 16.17 -21.93 -59.10
CA MET A 1 15.65 -23.27 -58.90
C MET A 1 14.81 -23.21 -57.66
N PHE A 2 13.55 -22.80 -57.84
CA PHE A 2 12.29 -23.50 -57.65
C PHE A 2 12.31 -24.40 -56.40
N VAL A 3 11.39 -24.35 -55.41
CA VAL A 3 9.92 -24.49 -55.55
C VAL A 3 9.22 -24.30 -54.18
N PHE A 4 8.09 -23.53 -54.15
CA PHE A 4 6.76 -23.67 -53.54
C PHE A 4 6.57 -23.72 -52.00
N TYR A 5 5.90 -22.72 -51.41
CA TYR A 5 4.45 -22.45 -51.21
C TYR A 5 3.66 -23.51 -50.43
N SER A 6 3.13 -23.13 -49.28
CA SER A 6 1.74 -23.45 -48.96
C SER A 6 1.16 -22.52 -47.88
N ARG A 7 0.16 -21.77 -48.31
CA ARG A 7 -0.80 -21.03 -47.47
C ARG A 7 -1.82 -22.00 -46.91
N ARG A 8 -2.24 -21.83 -45.65
CA ARG A 8 -3.60 -22.22 -45.19
C ARG A 8 -4.24 -21.11 -44.42
N ILE A 9 -5.25 -20.56 -45.05
CA ILE A 9 -6.27 -19.63 -44.53
C ILE A 9 -7.26 -20.48 -43.74
N PHE A 10 -7.55 -20.10 -42.51
CA PHE A 10 -8.71 -20.64 -41.78
C PHE A 10 -9.81 -19.56 -41.74
N ARG A 11 -10.92 -19.87 -42.46
CA ARG A 11 -12.18 -19.13 -42.46
C ARG A 11 -12.96 -19.58 -41.21
N VAL A 12 -13.42 -18.59 -40.40
CA VAL A 12 -14.42 -18.83 -39.37
C VAL A 12 -15.79 -18.54 -39.96
N LEU A 13 -16.64 -19.58 -40.00
CA LEU A 13 -18.05 -19.51 -40.37
C LEU A 13 -18.83 -19.16 -39.09
N VAL A 14 -19.62 -18.10 -39.19
CA VAL A 14 -20.68 -17.74 -38.23
C VAL A 14 -21.95 -18.44 -38.66
N CYS A 15 -22.49 -19.33 -37.82
CA CYS A 15 -23.85 -19.87 -38.00
C CYS A 15 -24.81 -19.18 -37.03
N LEU A 16 -25.70 -18.37 -37.59
CA LEU A 16 -26.91 -17.88 -36.95
C LEU A 16 -27.97 -19.01 -36.95
N TRP A 17 -28.49 -19.33 -35.79
CA TRP A 17 -29.74 -20.10 -35.67
C TRP A 17 -30.78 -19.24 -34.97
N VAL A 18 -31.79 -18.91 -35.77
CA VAL A 18 -33.06 -18.32 -35.30
C VAL A 18 -34.04 -19.48 -35.06
N PHE A 19 -34.54 -19.61 -33.85
CA PHE A 19 -35.69 -20.47 -33.57
C PHE A 19 -36.81 -19.63 -32.95
N SER A 20 -37.87 -19.48 -33.73
CA SER A 20 -39.15 -18.99 -33.29
C SER A 20 -39.89 -20.10 -32.54
N PHE A 21 -40.42 -19.81 -31.37
CA PHE A 21 -41.49 -20.61 -30.75
C PHE A 21 -42.67 -19.74 -30.42
N LEU A 22 -43.76 -20.12 -31.04
CA LEU A 22 -45.12 -19.58 -30.85
C LEU A 22 -45.66 -19.94 -29.46
N VAL A 23 -46.22 -18.94 -28.82
CA VAL A 23 -46.84 -19.01 -27.50
C VAL A 23 -48.30 -19.40 -27.63
N PHE A 24 -48.73 -20.39 -26.86
CA PHE A 24 -50.12 -20.62 -26.53
C PHE A 24 -50.44 -19.94 -25.21
N SER A 25 -51.31 -18.95 -25.27
CA SER A 25 -51.85 -18.25 -24.11
C SER A 25 -53.04 -19.02 -23.53
N GLN A 26 -52.95 -19.40 -22.27
CA GLN A 26 -54.14 -19.72 -21.46
C GLN A 26 -54.36 -18.61 -20.46
N THR A 27 -55.46 -17.93 -20.62
CA THR A 27 -55.97 -16.92 -19.69
C THR A 27 -56.60 -17.61 -18.49
N VAL A 28 -55.97 -17.48 -17.33
CA VAL A 28 -56.59 -17.77 -16.03
C VAL A 28 -57.07 -16.45 -15.43
N PHE A 29 -58.36 -16.29 -15.28
CA PHE A 29 -58.96 -15.20 -14.52
C PHE A 29 -58.64 -15.40 -13.03
N GLY A 30 -57.68 -14.66 -12.51
CA GLY A 30 -57.45 -14.54 -11.08
C GLY A 30 -58.00 -13.21 -10.58
N GLN A 31 -58.78 -13.27 -9.53
CA GLN A 31 -59.38 -12.13 -8.85
C GLN A 31 -58.30 -11.16 -8.36
N THR A 32 -58.41 -9.89 -8.69
CA THR A 32 -57.59 -8.80 -8.16
C THR A 32 -57.87 -8.60 -6.67
N PRO A 33 -56.90 -8.66 -5.78
CA PRO A 33 -57.08 -8.26 -4.39
C PRO A 33 -57.24 -6.74 -4.35
N THR A 34 -58.25 -6.28 -3.65
CA THR A 34 -58.50 -4.88 -3.33
C THR A 34 -57.26 -4.31 -2.60
N PRO A 35 -56.69 -3.15 -3.00
CA PRO A 35 -55.60 -2.55 -2.27
C PRO A 35 -56.08 -2.10 -0.91
N SER A 36 -55.43 -2.62 0.16
CA SER A 36 -55.58 -2.09 1.49
C SER A 36 -55.09 -0.62 1.54
N PRO A 37 -55.73 0.25 2.32
CA PRO A 37 -55.29 1.64 2.43
C PRO A 37 -53.82 1.67 2.88
N LEU A 38 -53.02 2.40 2.11
CA LEU A 38 -51.63 2.69 2.44
C LEU A 38 -51.64 3.39 3.80
N THR A 39 -51.23 2.68 4.86
CA THR A 39 -50.81 3.30 6.10
C THR A 39 -49.60 4.17 5.76
N GLU A 40 -49.72 5.48 5.97
CA GLU A 40 -48.58 6.38 5.88
C GLU A 40 -47.44 5.80 6.68
N PRO A 41 -46.22 5.72 6.11
CA PRO A 41 -45.08 5.23 6.87
C PRO A 41 -44.88 6.15 8.05
N ASN A 42 -44.96 5.62 9.26
CA ASN A 42 -44.50 6.32 10.47
C ASN A 42 -43.21 7.01 10.14
N PRO A 43 -42.98 8.28 10.50
CA PRO A 43 -41.72 8.96 10.28
C PRO A 43 -40.63 8.15 10.94
N THR A 44 -39.81 7.54 10.12
CA THR A 44 -38.60 6.83 10.57
C THR A 44 -37.81 7.82 11.42
N PRO A 45 -37.40 7.46 12.64
CA PRO A 45 -36.57 8.34 13.47
C PRO A 45 -35.42 8.80 12.60
N THR A 46 -35.17 10.10 12.52
CA THR A 46 -34.09 10.71 11.76
C THR A 46 -32.80 9.94 12.06
N GLN A 47 -32.43 9.06 11.14
CA GLN A 47 -31.25 8.24 11.26
C GLN A 47 -30.09 9.23 11.33
N LYS A 48 -29.37 9.28 12.46
CA LYS A 48 -28.12 10.04 12.56
C LYS A 48 -27.30 9.60 11.36
N GLY A 49 -26.95 10.52 10.47
CA GLY A 49 -26.20 10.22 9.26
C GLY A 49 -24.93 9.41 9.57
N LYS A 50 -24.44 8.70 8.59
CA LYS A 50 -23.27 7.83 8.71
C LYS A 50 -22.03 8.68 9.05
N MET A 51 -21.11 8.12 9.80
CA MET A 51 -19.85 8.78 10.11
C MET A 51 -19.01 8.93 8.82
N PRO A 52 -18.39 10.10 8.57
CA PRO A 52 -17.62 10.32 7.35
C PRO A 52 -16.42 9.37 7.26
N VAL A 53 -16.02 9.07 6.03
CA VAL A 53 -14.93 8.12 5.71
C VAL A 53 -13.78 8.85 5.03
N ILE A 54 -12.54 8.47 5.35
CA ILE A 54 -11.34 8.91 4.64
C ILE A 54 -10.68 7.70 4.00
N ILE A 55 -10.42 7.75 2.69
CA ILE A 55 -9.64 6.74 1.95
C ILE A 55 -8.20 7.22 1.87
N ILE A 56 -7.26 6.39 2.36
CA ILE A 56 -5.82 6.66 2.31
C ILE A 56 -5.16 5.61 1.40
N PRO A 57 -4.55 6.01 0.27
CA PRO A 57 -3.89 5.09 -0.64
C PRO A 57 -2.56 4.55 -0.09
N GLY A 58 -2.00 3.56 -0.78
CA GLY A 58 -0.67 3.02 -0.50
C GLY A 58 0.48 3.80 -1.14
N LEU A 59 1.66 3.20 -1.11
CA LEU A 59 2.84 3.65 -1.86
C LEU A 59 2.48 3.74 -3.35
N LEU A 60 2.95 4.78 -4.04
CA LEU A 60 2.66 5.06 -5.45
C LEU A 60 1.17 5.36 -5.74
N GLY A 61 0.33 5.42 -4.71
CA GLY A 61 -1.14 5.46 -4.85
C GLY A 61 -1.76 6.84 -4.96
N SER A 62 -0.97 7.92 -4.94
CA SER A 62 -1.42 9.28 -5.23
C SER A 62 -0.79 9.77 -6.53
N GLU A 63 -1.57 10.50 -7.30
CA GLU A 63 -1.08 11.26 -8.44
C GLU A 63 -0.20 12.42 -7.94
N LEU A 64 0.95 12.63 -8.59
CA LEU A 64 1.83 13.76 -8.34
C LEU A 64 1.85 14.67 -9.56
N VAL A 65 1.64 15.96 -9.34
CA VAL A 65 1.65 16.98 -10.36
C VAL A 65 2.70 18.04 -10.04
N ASN A 66 3.29 18.61 -11.06
CA ASN A 66 4.15 19.78 -10.90
C ASN A 66 3.27 20.99 -10.56
N LYS A 67 3.49 21.61 -9.41
CA LYS A 67 2.65 22.72 -8.90
C LYS A 67 2.72 23.98 -9.75
N GLU A 68 3.77 24.15 -10.57
CA GLU A 68 3.98 25.31 -11.43
C GLU A 68 3.31 25.13 -12.80
N THR A 69 3.45 23.94 -13.42
CA THR A 69 2.92 23.65 -14.76
C THR A 69 1.57 22.94 -14.72
N ASN A 70 1.18 22.37 -13.57
CA ASN A 70 0.02 21.51 -13.37
C ASN A 70 0.05 20.22 -14.21
N GLU A 71 1.21 19.86 -14.76
CA GLU A 71 1.41 18.62 -15.51
C GLU A 71 1.51 17.42 -14.57
N VAL A 72 0.91 16.32 -14.99
CA VAL A 72 1.00 15.03 -14.25
C VAL A 72 2.39 14.46 -14.48
N VAL A 73 3.10 14.18 -13.38
CA VAL A 73 4.40 13.51 -13.39
C VAL A 73 4.26 12.06 -12.95
N TRP A 74 3.43 11.79 -11.97
CA TRP A 74 3.07 10.44 -11.53
C TRP A 74 1.54 10.29 -11.46
N PHE A 75 0.86 9.35 -12.12
CA PHE A 75 1.40 8.37 -13.04
C PHE A 75 1.19 8.85 -14.48
N ASP A 76 2.26 9.10 -15.20
CA ASP A 76 2.22 9.34 -16.65
C ASP A 76 3.18 8.38 -17.37
N ILE A 77 2.70 7.77 -18.46
CA ILE A 77 3.47 6.86 -19.32
C ILE A 77 4.46 7.65 -20.18
N GLY A 78 4.06 8.85 -20.61
CA GLY A 78 4.85 9.75 -21.47
C GLY A 78 5.82 10.64 -20.71
N ARG A 79 6.09 10.33 -19.43
CA ARG A 79 6.94 11.14 -18.58
C ARG A 79 8.26 11.51 -19.25
N SER A 80 8.56 12.80 -19.29
CA SER A 80 9.83 13.32 -19.78
C SER A 80 11.00 12.82 -18.89
N LYS A 81 12.19 12.69 -19.46
CA LYS A 81 13.40 12.46 -18.66
C LYS A 81 13.68 13.56 -17.64
N ASN A 82 13.08 14.74 -17.83
CA ASN A 82 13.21 15.87 -16.91
C ASN A 82 12.18 15.81 -15.75
N ASP A 83 11.16 14.93 -15.84
CA ASP A 83 10.16 14.73 -14.82
C ASP A 83 10.69 13.72 -13.80
N ASP A 84 11.61 14.16 -12.98
CA ASP A 84 12.31 13.35 -12.01
C ASP A 84 11.44 13.14 -10.76
N LEU A 85 11.28 11.88 -10.34
CA LEU A 85 10.63 11.53 -9.08
C LEU A 85 11.61 11.54 -7.89
N ARG A 86 12.87 11.79 -8.13
CA ARG A 86 13.88 11.91 -7.09
C ARG A 86 13.66 13.14 -6.23
N LEU A 87 13.75 12.95 -4.94
CA LEU A 87 13.82 14.08 -4.01
C LEU A 87 15.27 14.55 -3.88
N PRO A 88 15.51 15.84 -3.61
CA PRO A 88 16.82 16.30 -3.16
C PRO A 88 17.27 15.52 -1.93
N ILE A 89 18.55 15.19 -1.83
CA ILE A 89 19.09 14.44 -0.70
C ILE A 89 19.89 15.33 0.23
N SER A 90 19.44 15.41 1.48
CA SER A 90 20.20 16.01 2.58
C SER A 90 19.89 15.28 3.90
N PRO A 91 20.74 15.36 4.93
CA PRO A 91 20.46 14.76 6.23
C PRO A 91 19.22 15.32 6.92
N ASN A 92 18.79 16.53 6.55
CA ASN A 92 17.53 17.11 6.99
C ASN A 92 16.39 16.61 6.10
N LEU A 93 15.80 15.45 6.45
CA LEU A 93 14.78 14.79 5.64
C LEU A 93 13.55 15.66 5.39
N THR A 94 13.23 16.62 6.27
CA THR A 94 12.07 17.50 6.12
C THR A 94 12.29 18.60 5.07
N ALA A 95 13.54 18.91 4.77
CA ALA A 95 13.94 19.89 3.74
C ALA A 95 13.98 19.27 2.33
N ASN A 96 13.99 17.94 2.23
CA ASN A 96 14.04 17.25 0.95
C ASN A 96 12.68 17.33 0.25
N ARG A 97 12.45 18.41 -0.46
CA ARG A 97 11.20 18.75 -1.17
C ARG A 97 11.51 19.25 -2.56
N ASP A 98 10.59 19.04 -3.46
CA ASP A 98 10.61 19.55 -4.84
C ASP A 98 9.28 20.27 -5.18
N ASN A 99 9.03 20.46 -6.47
CA ASN A 99 7.82 21.11 -6.96
C ASN A 99 6.65 20.14 -7.21
N LEU A 100 6.77 18.84 -6.86
CA LEU A 100 5.68 17.91 -7.02
C LEU A 100 4.76 17.93 -5.80
N VAL A 101 3.46 17.94 -6.07
CA VAL A 101 2.41 17.92 -5.05
C VAL A 101 1.36 16.86 -5.37
N PRO A 102 0.76 16.22 -4.35
CA PRO A 102 -0.31 15.27 -4.57
C PRO A 102 -1.61 15.99 -4.95
N ARG A 103 -2.32 15.49 -5.97
CA ARG A 103 -3.59 16.07 -6.45
C ARG A 103 -4.79 15.16 -6.16
N ASP A 104 -4.75 13.90 -6.57
CA ASP A 104 -5.80 12.90 -6.33
C ASP A 104 -5.18 11.53 -6.00
N ILE A 105 -6.01 10.59 -5.58
CA ILE A 105 -5.60 9.18 -5.52
C ILE A 105 -5.60 8.58 -6.92
N LEU A 106 -4.75 7.60 -7.19
CA LEU A 106 -4.75 6.90 -8.48
C LEU A 106 -6.00 6.03 -8.60
N ARG A 107 -7.07 6.59 -9.15
CA ARG A 107 -8.35 5.88 -9.35
C ARG A 107 -8.17 4.75 -10.33
N ASN A 108 -7.61 5.05 -11.51
CA ASN A 108 -7.37 4.10 -12.59
C ASN A 108 -5.99 4.34 -13.19
N ILE A 109 -5.37 3.28 -13.69
CA ILE A 109 -4.10 3.35 -14.44
C ILE A 109 -4.33 2.78 -15.82
N LYS A 110 -3.92 3.52 -16.84
CA LYS A 110 -3.92 3.09 -18.23
C LYS A 110 -2.49 2.96 -18.72
N TYR A 111 -2.00 1.73 -18.82
CA TYR A 111 -0.61 1.47 -19.24
C TYR A 111 -0.37 1.75 -20.72
N LEU A 112 -1.37 1.57 -21.59
CA LEU A 112 -1.30 1.87 -23.03
C LEU A 112 -2.70 2.27 -23.53
N ARG A 113 -2.77 3.14 -24.55
CA ARG A 113 -4.04 3.67 -25.09
C ARG A 113 -5.05 2.59 -25.52
N PHE A 114 -4.57 1.41 -25.91
CA PHE A 114 -5.40 0.29 -26.38
C PHE A 114 -5.61 -0.81 -25.35
N LEU A 115 -5.02 -0.71 -24.15
CA LEU A 115 -5.28 -1.65 -23.05
C LEU A 115 -6.42 -1.13 -22.16
N PRO A 116 -7.18 -2.05 -21.54
CA PRO A 116 -8.15 -1.69 -20.52
C PRO A 116 -7.48 -0.93 -19.37
N GLU A 117 -8.19 0.00 -18.78
CA GLU A 117 -7.76 0.65 -17.56
C GLU A 117 -7.71 -0.35 -16.41
N THR A 118 -6.67 -0.24 -15.58
CA THR A 118 -6.56 -0.99 -14.34
C THR A 118 -7.11 -0.14 -13.21
N GLU A 119 -8.24 -0.57 -12.65
CA GLU A 119 -8.84 0.09 -11.50
C GLU A 119 -8.01 -0.16 -10.25
N ILE A 120 -7.56 0.90 -9.61
CA ILE A 120 -6.78 0.84 -8.36
C ILE A 120 -7.70 1.19 -7.19
N TYR A 121 -8.13 2.45 -7.09
CA TYR A 121 -8.98 2.93 -6.00
C TYR A 121 -10.40 3.31 -6.45
N GLN A 122 -10.68 3.30 -7.76
CA GLN A 122 -11.99 3.69 -8.28
C GLN A 122 -13.13 2.83 -7.71
N ARG A 123 -12.95 1.52 -7.65
CA ARG A 123 -13.97 0.62 -7.08
C ARG A 123 -14.20 0.83 -5.60
N ALA A 124 -13.15 1.15 -4.83
CA ALA A 124 -13.31 1.46 -3.41
C ALA A 124 -14.14 2.73 -3.21
N ALA A 125 -13.89 3.78 -4.00
CA ALA A 125 -14.69 5.00 -3.97
C ALA A 125 -16.14 4.73 -4.41
N ALA A 126 -16.32 4.08 -5.56
CA ALA A 126 -17.63 3.74 -6.09
C ALA A 126 -18.47 2.86 -5.14
N SER A 127 -17.83 1.95 -4.38
CA SER A 127 -18.53 1.13 -3.40
C SER A 127 -19.03 1.93 -2.20
N LEU A 128 -18.39 3.03 -1.84
CA LEU A 128 -18.92 3.96 -0.85
C LEU A 128 -20.12 4.74 -1.39
N GLU A 129 -20.15 5.06 -2.70
CA GLU A 129 -21.28 5.73 -3.33
C GLU A 129 -22.47 4.78 -3.51
N VAL A 130 -22.22 3.60 -4.07
CA VAL A 130 -23.24 2.59 -4.34
C VAL A 130 -22.70 1.20 -3.93
N PRO A 131 -23.23 0.53 -2.94
CA PRO A 131 -24.48 0.74 -2.19
C PRO A 131 -24.33 1.60 -0.92
N GLY A 132 -23.15 2.19 -0.66
CA GLY A 132 -22.85 2.87 0.60
C GLY A 132 -23.62 4.15 0.82
N ASP A 133 -24.16 4.78 -0.22
CA ASP A 133 -24.88 6.06 -0.18
C ASP A 133 -24.05 7.17 0.53
N TYR A 134 -22.74 7.17 0.24
CA TYR A 134 -21.83 8.26 0.58
C TYR A 134 -21.63 9.18 -0.63
N LYS A 135 -21.31 10.43 -0.38
CA LYS A 135 -20.94 11.41 -1.42
C LYS A 135 -19.49 11.82 -1.25
N GLU A 136 -18.78 11.98 -2.35
CA GLU A 136 -17.40 12.48 -2.28
C GLU A 136 -17.38 13.96 -1.86
N GLY A 137 -16.63 14.25 -0.82
CA GLY A 137 -16.44 15.59 -0.28
C GLY A 137 -15.10 16.19 -0.70
N LYS A 138 -15.04 17.51 -0.73
CA LYS A 138 -13.82 18.26 -0.98
C LYS A 138 -13.27 18.83 0.32
N TRP A 139 -11.99 18.68 0.59
CA TRP A 139 -11.34 19.18 1.81
C TRP A 139 -11.45 20.70 1.96
N ASP A 140 -11.40 21.43 0.83
CA ASP A 140 -11.40 22.88 0.82
C ASP A 140 -12.81 23.50 0.73
N ALA A 141 -13.76 22.74 0.23
CA ALA A 141 -15.16 23.14 0.07
C ALA A 141 -16.11 22.03 0.55
N PRO A 142 -16.17 21.77 1.88
CA PRO A 142 -17.09 20.76 2.39
C PRO A 142 -18.55 21.18 2.16
N PRO A 143 -19.48 20.22 2.02
CA PRO A 143 -20.88 20.54 1.79
C PRO A 143 -21.48 21.29 2.97
N GLU A 144 -22.26 22.33 2.71
CA GLU A 144 -22.87 23.19 3.75
C GLU A 144 -23.79 22.42 4.69
N THR A 145 -24.48 21.41 4.20
CA THR A 145 -25.54 20.67 4.91
C THR A 145 -25.06 19.40 5.59
N GLY A 146 -23.85 18.92 5.31
CA GLY A 146 -23.50 17.60 5.78
C GLY A 146 -22.01 17.27 5.77
N TYR A 147 -21.60 16.83 6.90
CA TYR A 147 -20.36 16.13 7.17
C TYR A 147 -20.61 14.62 7.28
N GLN A 148 -21.86 14.20 7.43
CA GLN A 148 -22.34 12.84 7.46
C GLN A 148 -22.59 12.35 6.04
N ASP A 149 -22.52 11.02 5.82
CA ASP A 149 -22.69 10.43 4.50
C ASP A 149 -21.71 10.97 3.44
N THR A 150 -20.52 11.39 3.90
CA THR A 150 -19.47 11.96 3.05
C THR A 150 -18.21 11.12 3.16
N TYR A 151 -17.55 10.84 2.03
CA TYR A 151 -16.19 10.31 2.07
C TYR A 151 -15.21 11.32 1.45
N TYR A 152 -13.97 11.25 1.89
CA TYR A 152 -12.87 12.06 1.42
C TYR A 152 -11.74 11.16 0.96
N VAL A 153 -11.11 11.49 -0.16
CA VAL A 153 -9.85 10.86 -0.55
C VAL A 153 -8.70 11.69 0.03
N PHE A 154 -7.66 11.03 0.53
CA PHE A 154 -6.50 11.69 1.09
C PHE A 154 -5.28 11.42 0.23
N PRO A 155 -5.06 12.18 -0.86
CA PRO A 155 -3.82 12.14 -1.60
C PRO A 155 -2.70 12.73 -0.77
N TYR A 156 -1.53 12.09 -0.79
CA TYR A 156 -0.33 12.53 -0.10
C TYR A 156 0.90 12.22 -0.95
N ASP A 157 1.96 12.99 -0.76
CA ASP A 157 3.22 12.68 -1.42
C ASP A 157 3.85 11.44 -0.79
N TRP A 158 3.67 10.32 -1.48
CA TRP A 158 4.12 9.01 -1.03
C TRP A 158 5.65 8.87 -0.94
N ARG A 159 6.40 9.82 -1.51
CA ARG A 159 7.85 9.85 -1.42
C ARG A 159 8.35 10.32 -0.06
N LEU A 160 7.55 11.15 0.62
CA LEU A 160 7.93 11.82 1.86
C LEU A 160 7.80 10.91 3.09
N ASP A 161 8.39 11.38 4.18
CA ASP A 161 8.33 10.73 5.50
C ASP A 161 6.89 10.48 5.96
N ASN A 162 6.58 9.25 6.37
CA ASN A 162 5.21 8.87 6.77
C ASN A 162 4.72 9.59 8.03
N VAL A 163 5.61 10.04 8.91
CA VAL A 163 5.24 10.87 10.07
C VAL A 163 4.77 12.24 9.59
N ALA A 164 5.45 12.83 8.62
CA ALA A 164 5.01 14.10 8.02
C ALA A 164 3.65 13.95 7.33
N ASN A 165 3.41 12.83 6.63
CA ASN A 165 2.11 12.54 6.04
C ASN A 165 1.01 12.27 7.08
N ALA A 166 1.35 11.67 8.23
CA ALA A 166 0.42 11.52 9.35
C ALA A 166 0.05 12.86 9.98
N HIS A 167 1.02 13.77 10.15
CA HIS A 167 0.75 15.14 10.59
C HIS A 167 -0.15 15.90 9.62
N LEU A 168 0.11 15.75 8.29
CA LEU A 168 -0.74 16.34 7.25
C LEU A 168 -2.18 15.84 7.37
N LEU A 169 -2.38 14.54 7.57
CA LEU A 169 -3.71 13.94 7.75
C LEU A 169 -4.44 14.57 8.95
N ILE A 170 -3.79 14.64 10.10
CA ILE A 170 -4.39 15.22 11.32
C ILE A 170 -4.74 16.69 11.12
N ASN A 171 -3.83 17.48 10.53
CA ASN A 171 -4.05 18.90 10.26
C ASN A 171 -5.24 19.10 9.30
N ARG A 172 -5.33 18.34 8.21
CA ARG A 172 -6.48 18.41 7.29
C ARG A 172 -7.80 18.03 7.95
N ILE A 173 -7.79 17.01 8.82
CA ILE A 173 -8.99 16.67 9.61
C ILE A 173 -9.39 17.85 10.51
N ASP A 174 -8.45 18.48 11.19
CA ASP A 174 -8.74 19.62 12.08
C ASP A 174 -9.26 20.85 11.32
N GLU A 175 -8.67 21.15 10.15
CA GLU A 175 -9.16 22.19 9.25
C GLU A 175 -10.59 21.90 8.77
N LEU A 176 -10.88 20.66 8.37
CA LEU A 176 -12.21 20.24 7.94
C LEU A 176 -13.23 20.36 9.09
N LYS A 177 -12.89 19.89 10.30
CA LYS A 177 -13.74 20.04 11.50
C LYS A 177 -14.04 21.51 11.81
N SER A 178 -13.05 22.38 11.62
CA SER A 178 -13.21 23.83 11.80
C SER A 178 -14.15 24.44 10.77
N LYS A 179 -13.97 24.12 9.48
CA LYS A 179 -14.85 24.59 8.39
C LYS A 179 -16.29 24.13 8.58
N LEU A 180 -16.48 22.89 9.03
CA LEU A 180 -17.80 22.30 9.32
C LEU A 180 -18.38 22.78 10.67
N LYS A 181 -17.64 23.54 11.47
CA LYS A 181 -17.99 23.94 12.85
C LYS A 181 -18.38 22.74 13.74
N ARG A 182 -17.70 21.61 13.54
CA ARG A 182 -17.96 20.34 14.24
C ARG A 182 -16.70 19.81 14.91
N PRO A 183 -16.31 20.39 16.06
CA PRO A 183 -15.12 19.96 16.81
C PRO A 183 -15.21 18.52 17.36
N ASP A 184 -16.42 18.00 17.52
CA ASP A 184 -16.74 16.65 17.99
C ASP A 184 -16.66 15.57 16.90
N LEU A 185 -16.60 15.97 15.61
CA LEU A 185 -16.66 15.05 14.48
C LEU A 185 -15.46 14.09 14.47
N LYS A 186 -15.75 12.80 14.24
CA LYS A 186 -14.74 11.75 14.02
C LYS A 186 -14.92 11.12 12.66
N PHE A 187 -13.85 10.51 12.16
CA PHE A 187 -13.81 9.89 10.85
C PHE A 187 -13.49 8.39 10.97
N ASN A 188 -14.09 7.58 10.11
CA ASN A 188 -13.62 6.24 9.84
C ASN A 188 -12.56 6.30 8.74
N ILE A 189 -11.51 5.50 8.83
CA ILE A 189 -10.41 5.51 7.88
C ILE A 189 -10.32 4.15 7.20
N ILE A 190 -10.34 4.12 5.86
CA ILE A 190 -9.99 2.97 5.05
C ILE A 190 -8.59 3.23 4.49
N ALA A 191 -7.60 2.52 4.98
CA ALA A 191 -6.19 2.74 4.64
C ALA A 191 -5.57 1.51 3.99
N HIS A 192 -5.08 1.68 2.77
CA HIS A 192 -4.44 0.63 1.99
C HIS A 192 -2.93 0.65 2.17
N SER A 193 -2.31 -0.53 2.36
CA SER A 193 -0.86 -0.70 2.29
C SER A 193 -0.11 0.30 3.20
N MET A 194 0.84 1.07 2.67
CA MET A 194 1.59 2.12 3.38
C MET A 194 0.69 3.16 4.05
N GLY A 195 -0.47 3.48 3.46
CA GLY A 195 -1.46 4.38 4.06
C GLY A 195 -1.93 3.91 5.43
N GLY A 196 -1.93 2.60 5.69
CA GLY A 196 -2.24 2.04 7.00
C GLY A 196 -1.20 2.38 8.07
N LEU A 197 0.07 2.51 7.71
CA LEU A 197 1.12 2.96 8.63
C LEU A 197 0.93 4.43 9.01
N ILE A 198 0.54 5.26 8.04
CA ILE A 198 0.20 6.67 8.24
C ILE A 198 -1.01 6.79 9.19
N ALA A 199 -2.08 6.05 8.92
CA ALA A 199 -3.28 6.04 9.75
C ALA A 199 -3.00 5.57 11.19
N ARG A 200 -2.18 4.53 11.35
CA ARG A 200 -1.74 4.05 12.68
C ARG A 200 -0.97 5.12 13.43
N TYR A 201 0.03 5.73 12.79
CA TYR A 201 0.83 6.77 13.42
C TYR A 201 -0.05 7.96 13.82
N ALA A 202 -0.91 8.43 12.93
CA ALA A 202 -1.86 9.51 13.20
C ALA A 202 -2.77 9.20 14.40
N ALA A 203 -3.31 7.97 14.49
CA ALA A 203 -4.15 7.56 15.61
C ALA A 203 -3.38 7.49 16.94
N MET A 204 -2.17 6.92 16.92
CA MET A 204 -1.37 6.70 18.12
C MET A 204 -0.76 7.99 18.67
N TYR A 205 -0.36 8.92 17.79
CA TYR A 205 0.49 10.04 18.15
C TYR A 205 -0.04 11.43 17.76
N GLY A 206 -1.07 11.50 16.91
CA GLY A 206 -1.56 12.78 16.38
C GLY A 206 -0.48 13.50 15.59
N THR A 207 -0.14 14.72 16.01
CA THR A 207 0.93 15.55 15.41
C THR A 207 2.27 15.49 16.18
N ALA A 208 2.41 14.58 17.14
CA ALA A 208 3.69 14.43 17.82
C ALA A 208 4.73 13.80 16.89
N ASP A 209 5.95 14.35 16.84
CA ASP A 209 7.06 13.79 16.06
C ASP A 209 7.75 12.66 16.82
N LEU A 210 8.57 11.91 16.10
CA LEU A 210 9.42 10.86 16.67
C LEU A 210 10.39 11.45 17.70
N ALA A 211 10.52 10.76 18.83
CA ALA A 211 11.44 11.19 19.88
C ALA A 211 12.87 11.27 19.35
N SER A 212 13.63 12.26 19.82
CA SER A 212 15.06 12.39 19.51
C SER A 212 15.92 11.44 20.34
N GLY A 213 17.08 11.07 19.82
CA GLY A 213 18.06 10.21 20.51
C GLY A 213 17.53 8.80 20.76
N THR A 214 17.79 8.26 21.95
CA THR A 214 17.41 6.91 22.37
C THR A 214 16.05 6.84 23.08
N ARG A 215 15.40 7.99 23.28
CA ARG A 215 14.09 8.04 23.94
C ARG A 215 13.05 7.29 23.11
N ARG A 216 12.26 6.45 23.76
CA ARG A 216 11.09 5.81 23.15
C ARG A 216 9.88 6.73 23.30
N ILE A 217 9.08 6.81 22.24
CA ILE A 217 7.79 7.49 22.29
C ILE A 217 6.73 6.50 22.79
N THR A 218 5.86 6.95 23.68
CA THR A 218 4.74 6.17 24.19
C THR A 218 3.46 6.60 23.49
N PRO A 219 2.66 5.67 22.98
CA PRO A 219 1.38 5.99 22.34
C PRO A 219 0.42 6.69 23.33
N THR A 220 -0.07 7.84 22.92
CA THR A 220 -1.03 8.64 23.70
C THR A 220 -2.46 8.50 23.17
N TRP A 221 -2.64 7.92 22.00
CA TRP A 221 -3.90 7.89 21.26
C TRP A 221 -4.48 9.27 20.99
N ALA A 222 -3.60 10.25 20.78
CA ALA A 222 -3.99 11.65 20.53
C ALA A 222 -4.91 11.82 19.30
N GLY A 223 -4.83 10.89 18.33
CA GLY A 223 -5.73 10.87 17.17
C GLY A 223 -7.16 10.42 17.48
N ALA A 224 -7.44 9.83 18.65
CA ALA A 224 -8.76 9.27 18.99
C ALA A 224 -9.89 10.32 19.09
N THR A 225 -9.55 11.60 19.20
CA THR A 225 -10.53 12.71 19.14
C THR A 225 -10.96 13.03 17.70
N ARG A 226 -10.29 12.43 16.72
CA ARG A 226 -10.48 12.66 15.27
C ARG A 226 -10.86 11.39 14.53
N ILE A 227 -10.38 10.24 15.01
CA ILE A 227 -10.49 8.95 14.34
C ILE A 227 -11.34 8.02 15.23
N ASN A 228 -12.34 7.37 14.60
CA ASN A 228 -13.23 6.42 15.26
C ASN A 228 -12.80 4.97 14.98
N LYS A 229 -12.72 4.60 13.69
CA LYS A 229 -12.32 3.26 13.24
C LYS A 229 -11.20 3.38 12.19
N ILE A 230 -10.32 2.40 12.15
CA ILE A 230 -9.32 2.24 11.09
C ILE A 230 -9.42 0.84 10.52
N PHE A 231 -9.60 0.77 9.20
CA PHE A 231 -9.52 -0.46 8.42
C PHE A 231 -8.16 -0.50 7.74
N LEU A 232 -7.29 -1.38 8.20
CA LEU A 232 -5.96 -1.62 7.66
C LEU A 232 -6.08 -2.70 6.56
N VAL A 233 -6.05 -2.29 5.31
CA VAL A 233 -6.19 -3.21 4.17
C VAL A 233 -4.81 -3.49 3.57
N GLY A 234 -4.34 -4.73 3.68
CA GLY A 234 -3.02 -5.14 3.17
C GLY A 234 -1.84 -4.37 3.76
N THR A 235 -1.95 -3.82 4.97
CA THR A 235 -0.92 -2.96 5.57
C THR A 235 0.31 -3.77 6.00
N PRO A 236 1.53 -3.39 5.57
CA PRO A 236 2.78 -4.04 5.98
C PRO A 236 3.20 -3.57 7.38
N ASN A 237 2.53 -4.07 8.41
CA ASN A 237 2.72 -3.62 9.79
C ASN A 237 4.13 -3.87 10.35
N GLU A 238 4.87 -4.84 9.79
CA GLU A 238 6.28 -5.11 10.06
C GLU A 238 7.16 -4.92 8.80
N GLY A 239 6.71 -4.09 7.87
CA GLY A 239 7.40 -3.85 6.61
C GLY A 239 7.24 -4.98 5.60
N ALA A 240 7.95 -4.87 4.47
CA ALA A 240 7.92 -5.86 3.39
C ALA A 240 9.32 -6.03 2.79
N LEU A 241 9.69 -7.27 2.49
CA LEU A 241 10.99 -7.54 1.87
C LEU A 241 11.07 -7.01 0.44
N SER A 242 9.94 -6.82 -0.22
CA SER A 242 9.84 -6.14 -1.52
C SER A 242 10.35 -4.70 -1.48
N ALA A 243 10.22 -3.98 -0.35
CA ALA A 243 10.78 -2.65 -0.19
C ALA A 243 12.32 -2.67 -0.17
N LEU A 244 12.91 -3.64 0.53
CA LEU A 244 14.36 -3.84 0.49
C LEU A 244 14.84 -4.20 -0.93
N ASN A 245 14.12 -5.11 -1.60
CA ASN A 245 14.42 -5.47 -2.98
C ASN A 245 14.36 -4.23 -3.91
N GLY A 246 13.35 -3.38 -3.75
CA GLY A 246 13.22 -2.14 -4.50
C GLY A 246 14.39 -1.17 -4.27
N LEU A 247 14.80 -0.96 -3.03
CA LEU A 247 15.96 -0.11 -2.70
C LEU A 247 17.30 -0.64 -3.27
N ILE A 248 17.42 -1.95 -3.45
CA ILE A 248 18.64 -2.58 -3.98
C ILE A 248 18.62 -2.64 -5.52
N ASN A 249 17.49 -3.00 -6.11
CA ASN A 249 17.39 -3.36 -7.54
C ASN A 249 16.51 -2.40 -8.37
N GLY A 250 15.80 -1.48 -7.73
CA GLY A 250 14.75 -0.69 -8.37
C GLY A 250 13.40 -1.41 -8.37
N TYR A 251 12.41 -0.77 -8.97
CA TYR A 251 11.03 -1.26 -9.05
C TYR A 251 10.52 -1.19 -10.48
N ALA A 252 10.24 -2.35 -11.08
CA ALA A 252 9.65 -2.43 -12.41
C ALA A 252 8.15 -2.10 -12.35
N ILE A 253 7.72 -1.23 -13.25
CA ILE A 253 6.33 -0.79 -13.36
C ILE A 253 5.62 -1.66 -14.42
N GLY A 254 4.54 -2.31 -14.01
CA GLY A 254 3.73 -3.16 -14.89
C GLY A 254 3.70 -4.62 -14.50
N PRO A 255 3.06 -5.47 -15.31
CA PRO A 255 2.98 -6.90 -15.07
C PRO A 255 4.36 -7.55 -15.07
N LYS A 256 4.62 -8.42 -14.10
CA LYS A 256 5.90 -9.11 -13.95
C LYS A 256 6.31 -9.83 -15.26
N GLY A 257 7.52 -9.53 -15.74
CA GLY A 257 8.07 -10.14 -16.96
C GLY A 257 7.62 -9.49 -18.27
N ILE A 258 6.83 -8.44 -18.23
CA ILE A 258 6.44 -7.65 -19.40
C ILE A 258 7.12 -6.29 -19.32
N ASN A 259 8.05 -6.04 -20.23
CA ASN A 259 8.61 -4.71 -20.41
C ASN A 259 7.60 -3.89 -21.23
N ILE A 260 6.97 -2.91 -20.59
CA ILE A 260 6.00 -2.03 -21.26
C ILE A 260 6.78 -0.89 -21.92
N PRO A 261 6.77 -0.78 -23.27
CA PRO A 261 7.46 0.30 -23.95
C PRO A 261 7.00 1.67 -23.41
N PHE A 262 7.94 2.59 -23.26
CA PHE A 262 7.74 3.96 -22.78
C PHE A 262 7.40 4.13 -21.29
N VAL A 263 7.15 3.05 -20.53
CA VAL A 263 7.01 3.12 -19.07
C VAL A 263 8.39 3.10 -18.45
N GLN A 264 8.73 4.14 -17.70
CA GLN A 264 10.00 4.23 -16.99
C GLN A 264 9.89 3.54 -15.64
N ASP A 265 10.71 2.51 -15.43
CA ASP A 265 10.88 1.89 -14.12
C ASP A 265 11.46 2.88 -13.10
N LEU A 266 11.16 2.69 -11.84
CA LEU A 266 11.84 3.40 -10.76
C LEU A 266 13.20 2.71 -10.52
N THR A 267 14.28 3.45 -10.80
CA THR A 267 15.62 2.93 -10.59
C THR A 267 15.96 2.83 -9.09
N ARG A 268 17.02 2.10 -8.75
CA ARG A 268 17.55 2.10 -7.37
C ARG A 268 17.96 3.50 -6.89
N PHE A 269 18.30 4.39 -7.82
CA PHE A 269 18.67 5.78 -7.52
C PHE A 269 17.46 6.62 -7.15
N ASP A 270 16.33 6.44 -7.86
CA ASP A 270 15.07 7.07 -7.51
C ASP A 270 14.62 6.58 -6.13
N MET A 271 14.59 5.26 -5.93
CA MET A 271 14.17 4.63 -4.68
C MET A 271 15.02 5.08 -3.48
N PHE A 272 16.33 5.32 -3.70
CA PHE A 272 17.25 5.78 -2.67
C PHE A 272 16.86 7.13 -2.06
N THR A 273 16.26 8.03 -2.86
CA THR A 273 15.92 9.40 -2.42
C THR A 273 14.61 9.48 -1.64
N ILE A 274 13.85 8.38 -1.53
CA ILE A 274 12.49 8.35 -1.01
C ILE A 274 12.47 7.86 0.45
N PRO A 275 12.32 8.75 1.45
CA PRO A 275 12.35 8.38 2.87
C PRO A 275 11.29 7.35 3.28
N SER A 276 10.08 7.40 2.70
CA SER A 276 9.01 6.46 3.05
C SER A 276 9.35 5.01 2.75
N LEU A 277 10.19 4.74 1.74
CA LEU A 277 10.63 3.39 1.40
C LEU A 277 11.49 2.74 2.48
N PHE A 278 12.33 3.53 3.16
CA PHE A 278 13.06 3.04 4.32
C PHE A 278 12.12 2.69 5.48
N GLN A 279 10.98 3.37 5.56
CA GLN A 279 9.93 3.10 6.55
C GLN A 279 9.03 1.90 6.18
N LEU A 280 9.24 1.29 5.01
CA LEU A 280 8.66 0.02 4.60
C LEU A 280 9.63 -1.16 4.74
N LEU A 281 10.86 -0.93 5.19
CA LEU A 281 11.84 -2.01 5.41
C LEU A 281 11.31 -3.05 6.40
N PRO A 282 11.55 -4.36 6.14
CA PRO A 282 11.16 -5.41 7.06
C PRO A 282 11.86 -5.22 8.41
N HIS A 283 11.14 -5.47 9.50
CA HIS A 283 11.64 -5.28 10.86
C HIS A 283 11.02 -6.31 11.83
N GLY A 284 11.37 -6.21 13.10
CA GLY A 284 10.92 -7.21 14.08
C GLY A 284 11.51 -8.59 13.76
N GLY A 285 10.68 -9.60 13.74
CA GLY A 285 11.05 -10.96 13.37
C GLY A 285 10.89 -11.31 11.90
N THR A 286 10.57 -10.33 11.04
CA THR A 286 10.26 -10.56 9.62
C THR A 286 11.47 -10.50 8.70
N ILE A 287 12.69 -10.20 9.22
CA ILE A 287 13.92 -10.19 8.42
C ILE A 287 14.47 -11.62 8.38
N ARG A 288 14.26 -12.30 7.26
CA ARG A 288 14.76 -13.65 7.02
C ARG A 288 15.85 -13.61 5.96
N ALA A 289 17.11 -13.69 6.41
CA ALA A 289 18.27 -13.75 5.56
C ALA A 289 19.01 -15.08 5.75
N PHE A 290 19.57 -15.62 4.69
CA PHE A 290 20.31 -16.88 4.70
C PHE A 290 21.62 -16.74 3.93
N ASP A 291 22.61 -17.52 4.32
CA ASP A 291 23.87 -17.65 3.59
C ASP A 291 23.76 -18.61 2.38
N GLU A 292 24.85 -18.82 1.65
CA GLU A 292 24.91 -19.75 0.53
C GLU A 292 24.61 -21.21 0.91
N ASN A 293 24.75 -21.58 2.18
CA ASN A 293 24.42 -22.90 2.71
C ASN A 293 22.99 -22.97 3.27
N LEU A 294 22.20 -21.92 3.04
CA LEU A 294 20.84 -21.74 3.53
C LEU A 294 20.74 -21.68 5.07
N LYS A 295 21.82 -21.34 5.75
CA LYS A 295 21.84 -21.10 7.19
C LYS A 295 21.39 -19.69 7.50
N PRO A 296 20.58 -19.48 8.57
CA PRO A 296 20.11 -18.16 8.95
C PRO A 296 21.26 -17.17 9.23
N LEU A 297 21.13 -15.97 8.67
CA LEU A 297 22.03 -14.84 8.92
C LEU A 297 21.29 -13.78 9.77
N LYS A 298 21.98 -13.26 10.79
CA LYS A 298 21.50 -12.10 11.54
C LYS A 298 21.91 -10.83 10.80
N ILE A 299 20.91 -10.07 10.39
CA ILE A 299 21.08 -8.82 9.66
C ILE A 299 20.50 -7.65 10.48
N ASP A 300 21.32 -6.65 10.78
CA ASP A 300 20.82 -5.35 11.24
C ASP A 300 20.54 -4.46 10.02
N ILE A 301 19.28 -4.40 9.62
CA ILE A 301 18.81 -3.63 8.46
C ILE A 301 19.04 -2.12 8.64
N TYR A 302 19.26 -1.64 9.84
CA TYR A 302 19.49 -0.22 10.11
C TYR A 302 20.97 0.14 10.20
N SER A 303 21.87 -0.83 10.03
CA SER A 303 23.31 -0.60 10.03
C SER A 303 23.82 -0.21 8.64
N PRO A 304 24.30 1.04 8.41
CA PRO A 304 24.88 1.41 7.12
C PRO A 304 26.03 0.51 6.69
N ALA A 305 26.82 0.03 7.64
CA ALA A 305 27.94 -0.89 7.37
C ALA A 305 27.49 -2.24 6.78
N VAL A 306 26.30 -2.73 7.16
CA VAL A 306 25.70 -3.93 6.58
C VAL A 306 25.33 -3.69 5.11
N TRP A 307 24.74 -2.55 4.81
CA TRP A 307 24.39 -2.16 3.44
C TRP A 307 25.63 -2.00 2.56
N GLU A 308 26.67 -1.33 3.07
CA GLU A 308 27.94 -1.18 2.37
C GLU A 308 28.61 -2.54 2.13
N LYS A 309 28.66 -3.40 3.16
CA LYS A 309 29.24 -4.75 3.07
C LYS A 309 28.65 -5.57 1.94
N TYR A 310 27.31 -5.54 1.78
CA TYR A 310 26.60 -6.36 0.80
C TYR A 310 26.35 -5.64 -0.53
N GLY A 311 26.81 -4.39 -0.70
CA GLY A 311 26.64 -3.62 -1.94
C GLY A 311 25.20 -3.15 -2.18
N TRP A 312 24.43 -2.96 -1.11
CA TRP A 312 23.03 -2.54 -1.18
C TRP A 312 22.85 -1.03 -1.32
N THR A 313 23.87 -0.25 -1.00
CA THR A 313 23.82 1.21 -1.04
C THR A 313 23.90 1.74 -2.47
N ALA A 314 23.01 2.68 -2.84
CA ALA A 314 23.08 3.34 -4.14
C ALA A 314 24.36 4.16 -4.32
N TYR A 315 24.83 4.83 -3.28
CA TYR A 315 26.01 5.73 -3.35
C TYR A 315 27.36 5.00 -3.49
N THR A 316 27.39 3.67 -3.41
CA THR A 316 28.60 2.86 -3.73
C THR A 316 28.57 2.31 -5.17
N ASP A 317 27.52 2.57 -5.92
CA ASP A 317 27.41 2.20 -7.32
C ASP A 317 28.22 3.18 -8.19
N GLU A 318 28.98 2.68 -9.16
CA GLU A 318 29.79 3.50 -10.07
C GLU A 318 28.97 4.53 -10.86
N LYS A 319 27.68 4.25 -11.09
CA LYS A 319 26.78 5.16 -11.79
C LYS A 319 26.28 6.30 -10.92
N PHE A 320 26.45 6.22 -9.59
CA PHE A 320 25.91 7.24 -8.66
C PHE A 320 26.43 8.65 -9.00
N SER A 321 27.71 8.77 -9.34
CA SER A 321 28.31 10.05 -9.71
C SER A 321 27.77 10.66 -11.00
N LYS A 322 27.10 9.86 -11.84
CA LYS A 322 26.45 10.33 -13.08
C LYS A 322 25.00 10.74 -12.86
N GLU A 323 24.38 10.22 -11.79
CA GLU A 323 22.96 10.40 -11.46
C GLU A 323 22.73 11.54 -10.46
N PHE A 324 23.74 11.93 -9.68
CA PHE A 324 23.62 12.91 -8.61
C PHE A 324 24.66 14.02 -8.73
N THR A 325 24.30 15.22 -8.31
CA THR A 325 25.20 16.38 -8.26
C THR A 325 26.34 16.16 -7.28
N ALA A 326 27.42 16.90 -7.42
CA ALA A 326 28.60 16.81 -6.52
C ALA A 326 28.23 17.11 -5.06
N GLU A 327 27.26 18.00 -4.83
CA GLU A 327 26.78 18.31 -3.47
C GLU A 327 25.98 17.16 -2.89
N GLU A 328 25.07 16.56 -3.65
CA GLU A 328 24.31 15.38 -3.21
C GLU A 328 25.22 14.19 -2.93
N GLN A 329 26.25 13.98 -3.74
CA GLN A 329 27.24 12.93 -3.51
C GLN A 329 27.93 13.09 -2.16
N LYS A 330 28.28 14.32 -1.74
CA LYS A 330 28.85 14.59 -0.43
C LYS A 330 27.89 14.28 0.71
N GLN A 331 26.60 14.54 0.50
CA GLN A 331 25.56 14.37 1.51
C GLN A 331 24.99 12.96 1.59
N ALA A 332 25.15 12.15 0.51
CA ALA A 332 24.50 10.85 0.34
C ALA A 332 24.65 9.91 1.55
N ARG A 333 25.84 9.78 2.11
CA ARG A 333 26.10 8.91 3.27
C ARG A 333 25.42 9.43 4.54
N ALA A 334 25.40 10.74 4.75
CA ALA A 334 24.75 11.37 5.89
C ALA A 334 23.22 11.28 5.77
N TYR A 335 22.68 11.54 4.57
CA TYR A 335 21.28 11.30 4.23
C TYR A 335 20.85 9.86 4.53
N PHE A 336 21.60 8.89 4.01
CA PHE A 336 21.30 7.48 4.20
C PHE A 336 21.22 7.06 5.67
N ARG A 337 22.19 7.54 6.50
CA ARG A 337 22.16 7.34 7.95
C ARG A 337 20.93 7.97 8.59
N ALA A 338 20.55 9.17 8.16
CA ALA A 338 19.38 9.87 8.67
C ALA A 338 18.09 9.09 8.31
N ALA A 339 17.96 8.62 7.06
CA ALA A 339 16.83 7.84 6.59
C ALA A 339 16.68 6.51 7.36
N LEU A 340 17.76 5.74 7.53
CA LEU A 340 17.73 4.50 8.31
C LEU A 340 17.40 4.74 9.79
N ASN A 341 17.96 5.78 10.42
CA ASN A 341 17.64 6.13 11.79
C ASN A 341 16.20 6.60 11.96
N ARG A 342 15.67 7.35 11.00
CA ARG A 342 14.27 7.78 10.99
C ARG A 342 13.34 6.58 10.87
N ALA A 343 13.64 5.66 9.94
CA ALA A 343 12.90 4.41 9.77
C ALA A 343 12.91 3.56 11.06
N ARG A 344 14.08 3.36 11.67
CA ARG A 344 14.19 2.62 12.95
C ARG A 344 13.27 3.21 14.02
N ARG A 345 13.28 4.52 14.20
CA ARG A 345 12.44 5.21 15.21
C ARG A 345 10.94 5.12 14.86
N PHE A 346 10.61 5.23 13.58
CA PHE A 346 9.24 5.06 13.11
C PHE A 346 8.70 3.65 13.42
N HIS A 347 9.48 2.62 13.11
CA HIS A 347 9.13 1.24 13.42
C HIS A 347 9.02 0.99 14.93
N GLN A 348 9.92 1.56 15.73
CA GLN A 348 9.85 1.49 17.19
C GLN A 348 8.59 2.18 17.74
N ALA A 349 8.20 3.30 17.15
CA ALA A 349 6.97 4.01 17.52
C ALA A 349 5.73 3.17 17.18
N LEU A 350 5.61 2.66 15.95
CA LEU A 350 4.47 1.82 15.56
C LEU A 350 4.37 0.53 16.37
N ASN A 351 5.49 -0.01 16.86
CA ASN A 351 5.56 -1.25 17.63
C ASN A 351 5.72 -0.99 19.15
N ALA A 352 5.54 0.24 19.59
CA ALA A 352 5.56 0.55 21.01
C ALA A 352 4.47 -0.23 21.75
N ASN A 353 4.82 -0.81 22.90
CA ASN A 353 3.87 -1.55 23.71
C ASN A 353 2.79 -0.60 24.23
N VAL A 354 1.56 -0.90 23.92
CA VAL A 354 0.40 -0.12 24.32
C VAL A 354 -0.22 -0.77 25.55
N ASN A 355 0.17 -0.34 26.75
CA ASN A 355 -0.46 -0.78 27.97
C ASN A 355 -1.92 -0.27 28.11
N ALA A 356 -2.26 0.81 27.39
CA ALA A 356 -3.59 1.35 27.36
C ALA A 356 -4.44 0.69 26.25
N LYS A 357 -5.72 0.43 26.58
CA LYS A 357 -6.70 -0.01 25.60
C LYS A 357 -6.77 1.02 24.46
N SER A 358 -6.70 0.56 23.21
CA SER A 358 -6.87 1.46 22.06
C SER A 358 -8.20 2.21 22.16
N ALA A 359 -8.13 3.53 22.06
CA ALA A 359 -9.31 4.39 21.97
C ALA A 359 -9.89 4.43 20.55
N VAL A 360 -9.21 3.80 19.57
CA VAL A 360 -9.61 3.69 18.16
C VAL A 360 -9.82 2.21 17.85
N ALA A 361 -10.94 1.88 17.22
CA ALA A 361 -11.20 0.51 16.79
C ALA A 361 -10.40 0.19 15.52
N ILE A 362 -9.57 -0.83 15.56
CA ILE A 362 -8.70 -1.25 14.44
C ILE A 362 -9.21 -2.58 13.88
N TYR A 363 -9.42 -2.62 12.58
CA TYR A 363 -9.82 -3.79 11.81
C TYR A 363 -8.73 -4.12 10.80
N LEU A 364 -8.40 -5.38 10.65
CA LEU A 364 -7.40 -5.86 9.71
C LEU A 364 -8.08 -6.67 8.61
N VAL A 365 -7.89 -6.27 7.36
CA VAL A 365 -8.36 -7.00 6.18
C VAL A 365 -7.18 -7.26 5.26
N GLY A 366 -6.85 -8.52 5.02
CA GLY A 366 -5.67 -8.92 4.25
C GLY A 366 -5.91 -10.15 3.40
N SER A 367 -4.84 -10.66 2.79
CA SER A 367 -4.85 -11.92 2.05
C SER A 367 -3.67 -12.79 2.47
N ASP A 368 -3.86 -14.12 2.43
CA ASP A 368 -2.84 -15.11 2.78
C ASP A 368 -2.73 -16.23 1.74
N CYS A 369 -3.30 -16.02 0.55
CA CYS A 369 -3.39 -17.06 -0.48
C CYS A 369 -2.35 -16.94 -1.61
N LYS A 370 -1.49 -15.91 -1.57
CA LYS A 370 -0.47 -15.72 -2.60
C LYS A 370 0.94 -15.97 -2.06
N PRO A 371 1.82 -16.63 -2.84
CA PRO A 371 3.24 -16.66 -2.52
C PRO A 371 3.79 -15.25 -2.42
N THR A 372 4.38 -14.91 -1.29
CA THR A 372 4.87 -13.57 -0.99
C THR A 372 6.29 -13.64 -0.50
N LEU A 373 7.15 -12.75 -1.02
CA LEU A 373 8.56 -12.71 -0.67
C LEU A 373 8.75 -12.45 0.83
N ASP A 374 9.42 -13.38 1.52
CA ASP A 374 9.62 -13.40 2.98
C ASP A 374 11.07 -13.60 3.38
N GLY A 375 11.93 -14.02 2.45
CA GLY A 375 13.34 -14.32 2.70
C GLY A 375 14.26 -13.86 1.57
N MET A 376 15.56 -13.79 1.87
CA MET A 376 16.63 -13.52 0.90
C MET A 376 17.83 -14.41 1.16
N VAL A 377 18.58 -14.74 0.10
CA VAL A 377 19.88 -15.43 0.23
C VAL A 377 20.99 -14.47 -0.13
N ILE A 378 21.99 -14.36 0.73
CA ILE A 378 23.17 -13.52 0.54
C ILE A 378 24.36 -14.45 0.31
N ARG A 379 24.96 -14.38 -0.86
CA ARG A 379 26.08 -15.22 -1.26
C ARG A 379 27.15 -14.46 -2.04
N ARG A 380 28.28 -15.10 -2.28
CA ARG A 380 29.28 -14.61 -3.23
C ARG A 380 29.04 -15.26 -4.60
N ASP A 381 29.24 -14.47 -5.66
CA ASP A 381 29.28 -15.01 -7.02
C ASP A 381 30.69 -15.58 -7.33
N GLU A 382 30.89 -16.12 -8.53
CA GLU A 382 32.16 -16.69 -8.99
C GLU A 382 33.33 -15.68 -8.98
N LYS A 383 33.02 -14.38 -9.02
CA LYS A 383 33.99 -13.28 -8.92
C LYS A 383 34.15 -12.75 -7.49
N SER A 384 33.72 -13.51 -6.48
CA SER A 384 33.72 -13.17 -5.06
C SER A 384 32.95 -11.89 -4.69
N ARG A 385 32.03 -11.42 -5.55
CA ARG A 385 31.18 -10.28 -5.28
C ARG A 385 29.92 -10.70 -4.52
N TRP A 386 29.47 -9.89 -3.60
CA TRP A 386 28.21 -10.14 -2.90
C TRP A 386 27.00 -10.05 -3.84
N ARG A 387 26.12 -11.01 -3.71
CA ARG A 387 24.83 -11.09 -4.41
C ARG A 387 23.73 -11.37 -3.41
N THR A 388 22.59 -10.68 -3.57
CA THR A 388 21.39 -10.93 -2.79
C THR A 388 20.32 -11.43 -3.73
N LEU A 389 19.82 -12.63 -3.46
CA LEU A 389 18.78 -13.28 -4.23
C LEU A 389 17.44 -13.09 -3.54
N PHE A 390 16.47 -12.60 -4.29
CA PHE A 390 15.07 -12.41 -3.91
C PHE A 390 14.11 -13.29 -4.72
N SER A 391 14.66 -14.16 -5.56
CA SER A 391 13.90 -15.08 -6.42
C SER A 391 14.25 -16.53 -6.10
N GLY A 392 13.37 -17.46 -6.54
CA GLY A 392 13.59 -18.89 -6.38
C GLY A 392 14.61 -19.50 -7.34
N ASP A 393 15.44 -18.67 -8.01
CA ASP A 393 16.43 -19.17 -8.99
C ASP A 393 17.59 -19.89 -8.31
N GLY A 394 17.73 -21.17 -8.59
CA GLY A 394 18.75 -22.03 -8.01
C GLY A 394 20.17 -21.63 -8.40
N PHE A 395 21.13 -22.06 -7.61
CA PHE A 395 22.55 -21.76 -7.84
C PHE A 395 23.45 -22.92 -7.42
N LYS A 396 24.73 -22.89 -7.86
CA LYS A 396 25.77 -23.77 -7.34
C LYS A 396 26.49 -23.10 -6.17
N ARG A 397 26.72 -23.85 -5.10
CA ARG A 397 27.56 -23.45 -3.98
C ARG A 397 29.03 -23.47 -4.38
N SER A 398 29.89 -22.86 -3.59
CA SER A 398 31.36 -22.89 -3.78
C SER A 398 31.94 -24.29 -3.77
N ASN A 399 31.32 -25.25 -3.05
CA ASN A 399 31.69 -26.67 -3.05
C ASN A 399 31.12 -27.47 -4.22
N GLY A 400 30.47 -26.83 -5.21
CA GLY A 400 29.89 -27.48 -6.39
C GLY A 400 28.50 -28.10 -6.20
N THR A 401 27.97 -28.17 -4.98
CA THR A 401 26.61 -28.67 -4.76
C THR A 401 25.56 -27.68 -5.26
N LYS A 402 24.47 -28.21 -5.86
CA LYS A 402 23.37 -27.39 -6.40
C LYS A 402 22.35 -27.09 -5.31
N VAL A 403 21.92 -25.84 -5.23
CA VAL A 403 20.68 -25.41 -4.56
C VAL A 403 19.61 -25.34 -5.64
N THR A 404 18.51 -26.04 -5.45
CA THR A 404 17.42 -26.11 -6.43
C THR A 404 16.44 -24.95 -6.27
N ASP A 405 15.70 -24.63 -7.34
CA ASP A 405 14.62 -23.65 -7.32
C ASP A 405 13.60 -23.97 -6.22
N LYS A 406 13.20 -25.24 -6.10
CA LYS A 406 12.24 -25.70 -5.09
C LYS A 406 12.71 -25.47 -3.64
N GLU A 407 14.02 -25.69 -3.35
CA GLU A 407 14.57 -25.41 -2.02
C GLU A 407 14.52 -23.92 -1.72
N LEU A 408 14.81 -23.06 -2.70
CA LEU A 408 14.76 -21.62 -2.56
C LEU A 408 13.33 -21.11 -2.44
N GLU A 409 12.41 -21.56 -3.26
CA GLU A 409 11.00 -21.16 -3.17
C GLU A 409 10.41 -21.48 -1.80
N ALA A 410 10.66 -22.66 -1.25
CA ALA A 410 10.21 -23.05 0.08
C ALA A 410 10.81 -22.17 1.20
N LEU A 411 12.00 -21.59 0.97
CA LEU A 411 12.70 -20.76 1.93
C LEU A 411 12.33 -19.28 1.83
N LEU A 412 12.19 -18.80 0.60
CA LEU A 412 12.05 -17.37 0.31
C LEU A 412 10.61 -16.87 0.32
N TYR A 413 9.63 -17.75 0.15
CA TYR A 413 8.23 -17.34 0.07
C TYR A 413 7.41 -17.83 1.26
N ALA A 414 6.46 -17.01 1.67
CA ALA A 414 5.45 -17.32 2.67
C ALA A 414 4.05 -16.94 2.15
N LYS A 415 3.02 -17.27 2.91
CA LYS A 415 1.65 -16.82 2.64
C LYS A 415 1.53 -15.31 2.79
N GLY A 416 0.80 -14.69 1.89
CA GLY A 416 0.48 -13.26 1.91
C GLY A 416 -0.39 -12.87 0.72
N ASP A 417 -0.29 -11.62 0.29
CA ASP A 417 -1.04 -11.05 -0.82
C ASP A 417 -0.19 -10.80 -2.09
N GLY A 418 1.05 -11.32 -2.12
CA GLY A 418 2.05 -11.09 -3.17
C GLY A 418 3.04 -9.97 -2.86
N VAL A 419 2.76 -9.10 -1.90
CA VAL A 419 3.61 -7.99 -1.46
C VAL A 419 3.87 -8.03 0.05
N VAL A 420 2.82 -8.21 0.85
CA VAL A 420 2.85 -8.24 2.31
C VAL A 420 2.57 -9.64 2.80
N THR A 421 3.49 -10.19 3.59
CA THR A 421 3.30 -11.51 4.19
C THR A 421 2.25 -11.47 5.30
N GLN A 422 1.54 -12.58 5.51
CA GLN A 422 0.60 -12.73 6.61
C GLN A 422 1.23 -12.34 7.96
N ARG A 423 2.49 -12.71 8.18
CA ARG A 423 3.24 -12.40 9.41
C ARG A 423 3.43 -10.90 9.59
N SER A 424 3.89 -10.19 8.56
CA SER A 424 4.05 -8.73 8.61
C SER A 424 2.70 -8.03 8.85
N PHE A 425 1.67 -8.49 8.15
CA PHE A 425 0.31 -7.97 8.31
C PHE A 425 -0.21 -8.11 9.75
N LEU A 426 0.03 -9.26 10.39
CA LEU A 426 -0.45 -9.59 11.74
C LEU A 426 0.46 -9.08 12.87
N THR A 427 1.67 -8.62 12.60
CA THR A 427 2.68 -8.29 13.64
C THR A 427 2.95 -9.44 14.62
N SER A 428 2.87 -10.68 14.15
CA SER A 428 2.85 -11.89 14.97
C SER A 428 4.20 -12.26 15.61
N SER A 429 5.26 -11.59 15.18
CA SER A 429 6.63 -11.83 15.68
C SER A 429 7.05 -10.90 16.81
N ILE A 430 6.19 -9.98 17.24
CA ILE A 430 6.53 -9.02 18.31
C ILE A 430 6.35 -9.68 19.69
N PRO A 431 7.36 -9.65 20.57
CA PRO A 431 7.23 -10.16 21.94
C PRO A 431 6.09 -9.43 22.69
N GLY A 432 5.26 -10.20 23.36
CA GLY A 432 4.09 -9.67 24.09
C GLY A 432 2.82 -9.52 23.24
N ALA A 433 2.84 -9.96 21.99
CA ALA A 433 1.65 -10.00 21.16
C ALA A 433 0.52 -10.83 21.81
N ARG A 434 -0.73 -10.37 21.62
CA ARG A 434 -1.90 -11.08 22.16
C ARG A 434 -2.26 -12.28 21.29
N VAL A 435 -2.61 -13.39 21.92
CA VAL A 435 -3.18 -14.56 21.23
C VAL A 435 -4.65 -14.28 20.93
N GLN A 436 -5.03 -14.42 19.67
CA GLN A 436 -6.44 -14.37 19.24
C GLN A 436 -7.05 -15.78 19.14
N SER A 437 -8.36 -15.86 19.03
CA SER A 437 -9.12 -17.12 18.92
C SER A 437 -8.73 -17.98 17.72
N ASN A 438 -8.14 -17.38 16.68
CA ASN A 438 -7.60 -18.09 15.51
C ASN A 438 -6.16 -18.62 15.68
N GLY A 439 -5.55 -18.48 16.87
CA GLY A 439 -4.22 -18.97 17.17
C GLY A 439 -3.06 -18.04 16.75
N PHE A 440 -3.34 -16.87 16.14
CA PHE A 440 -2.31 -15.87 15.82
C PHE A 440 -2.03 -14.95 17.00
N GLN A 441 -0.77 -14.56 17.14
CA GLN A 441 -0.36 -13.55 18.11
C GLN A 441 -0.33 -12.17 17.42
N LEU A 442 -1.02 -11.20 18.02
CA LEU A 442 -1.10 -9.83 17.51
C LEU A 442 -0.59 -8.85 18.55
N ALA A 443 0.32 -7.96 18.11
CA ALA A 443 0.74 -6.81 18.92
C ALA A 443 -0.25 -5.64 18.79
N LEU A 444 -0.93 -5.54 17.64
CA LEU A 444 -1.96 -4.52 17.43
C LEU A 444 -3.22 -4.86 18.22
N PRO A 445 -3.81 -3.87 18.92
CA PRO A 445 -5.09 -4.04 19.60
C PRO A 445 -6.24 -4.05 18.58
N SER A 446 -6.26 -5.03 17.68
CA SER A 446 -7.29 -5.15 16.65
C SER A 446 -8.60 -5.69 17.22
N ARG A 447 -9.71 -5.17 16.69
CA ARG A 447 -11.07 -5.62 17.01
C ARG A 447 -11.45 -6.86 16.20
N ASP A 448 -11.02 -6.90 14.94
CA ASP A 448 -11.26 -8.02 14.02
C ASP A 448 -10.12 -8.20 13.02
N VAL A 449 -9.97 -9.43 12.51
CA VAL A 449 -9.00 -9.82 11.48
C VAL A 449 -9.69 -10.70 10.46
N SER A 450 -9.61 -10.33 9.20
CA SER A 450 -10.20 -11.08 8.10
C SER A 450 -9.19 -11.31 6.98
N PHE A 451 -9.21 -12.52 6.41
CA PHE A 451 -8.43 -12.90 5.24
C PHE A 451 -9.36 -13.20 4.07
N ILE A 452 -9.16 -12.47 2.97
CA ILE A 452 -9.90 -12.61 1.72
C ILE A 452 -8.88 -12.76 0.60
N CYS A 453 -9.01 -13.83 -0.19
CA CYS A 453 -8.00 -14.16 -1.19
C CYS A 453 -8.01 -13.19 -2.37
N ASP A 454 -6.98 -12.37 -2.47
CA ASP A 454 -6.66 -11.57 -3.67
C ASP A 454 -5.18 -11.14 -3.66
N VAL A 455 -4.74 -10.44 -4.70
CA VAL A 455 -3.43 -9.80 -4.77
C VAL A 455 -3.50 -8.40 -4.17
N HIS A 456 -2.36 -7.92 -3.68
CA HIS A 456 -2.21 -6.70 -2.88
C HIS A 456 -2.94 -5.47 -3.43
N ASN A 457 -2.70 -5.15 -4.71
CA ASN A 457 -3.26 -3.96 -5.37
C ASN A 457 -4.75 -4.08 -5.73
N ARG A 458 -5.34 -5.27 -5.59
CA ARG A 458 -6.75 -5.54 -5.88
C ARG A 458 -7.61 -5.70 -4.62
N LEU A 459 -7.02 -5.72 -3.44
CA LEU A 459 -7.77 -5.91 -2.20
C LEU A 459 -8.94 -4.95 -2.06
N LEU A 460 -8.74 -3.66 -2.30
CA LEU A 460 -9.83 -2.67 -2.22
C LEU A 460 -10.83 -2.75 -3.39
N SER A 461 -10.47 -3.39 -4.49
CA SER A 461 -11.37 -3.64 -5.64
C SER A 461 -12.14 -4.96 -5.50
N ASN A 462 -11.81 -5.79 -4.51
CA ASN A 462 -12.44 -7.06 -4.26
C ASN A 462 -13.80 -6.88 -3.57
N GLU A 463 -14.86 -7.43 -4.14
CA GLU A 463 -16.22 -7.28 -3.64
C GLU A 463 -16.41 -7.83 -2.22
N GLN A 464 -15.78 -8.96 -1.88
CA GLN A 464 -15.84 -9.53 -0.53
C GLN A 464 -15.17 -8.62 0.51
N VAL A 465 -14.05 -7.97 0.13
CA VAL A 465 -13.39 -6.96 0.96
C VAL A 465 -14.32 -5.77 1.17
N GLN A 466 -14.94 -5.25 0.10
CA GLN A 466 -15.88 -4.14 0.17
C GLN A 466 -17.07 -4.46 1.07
N ASN A 467 -17.69 -5.62 0.90
CA ASN A 467 -18.80 -6.07 1.73
C ASN A 467 -18.42 -6.18 3.21
N LYS A 468 -17.22 -6.69 3.50
CA LYS A 468 -16.68 -6.75 4.87
C LYS A 468 -16.47 -5.36 5.45
N LEU A 469 -15.87 -4.44 4.70
CA LEU A 469 -15.65 -3.06 5.12
C LEU A 469 -16.98 -2.37 5.42
N PHE A 470 -18.00 -2.54 4.58
CA PHE A 470 -19.33 -1.98 4.83
C PHE A 470 -19.98 -2.53 6.09
N ALA A 471 -19.98 -3.84 6.27
CA ALA A 471 -20.54 -4.46 7.47
C ALA A 471 -19.91 -3.87 8.76
N ASP A 472 -18.61 -3.65 8.74
CA ASP A 472 -17.88 -3.11 9.88
C ASP A 472 -17.99 -1.58 10.03
N LEU A 473 -18.16 -0.83 8.92
CA LEU A 473 -18.41 0.61 8.95
C LEU A 473 -19.71 0.93 9.68
N ILE A 474 -20.78 0.17 9.41
CA ILE A 474 -22.11 0.39 10.00
C ILE A 474 -22.27 -0.28 11.37
N SER A 475 -21.39 -1.20 11.76
CA SER A 475 -21.42 -1.82 13.09
C SER A 475 -21.21 -0.78 14.20
N LYS A 476 -21.93 -0.94 15.34
CA LYS A 476 -21.76 -0.08 16.50
C LYS A 476 -20.46 -0.35 17.27
#